data_1c5d7a53fc850f9041dfd11af84f3b3e
#
_entry.id   1c5d7a53fc850f9041dfd11af84f3b3e
#
_cell.length_a   1.000
_cell.length_b   1.000
_cell.length_c   1.000
_cell.angle_alpha   90.00
_cell.angle_beta   90.00
_cell.angle_gamma   90.00
#
_symmetry.space_group_name_H-M   'P 1'
#
loop_
_entity.id
_entity.type
_entity.pdbx_description
1 polymer ?
#
loop_
_entity_poly.entity_id
_entity_poly.type
_entity_poly.pdbx_seq_one_letter_code
_entity_poly.pdbx_strand_id
1 'polypeptide(L)'
;MRRRYLLPLLVILMFLFPLLQAENSPAKGLDGRQQSMVLVSAYTARGDLDRLRPALDQALDAGLSINEIKEVLTHLYAYIGFPRSLNGLQVFMEVLEQRRARGITDTEGKAASPLPPDLDREAYGARVRADLGGQKEIQP
;
A
#
# COMPACT_ATOMS: atom_id res chain seq x y z
N MET A 1 19.02 -18.70 57.63
CA MET A 1 17.62 -18.30 57.26
C MET A 1 17.40 -17.76 55.82
N ARG A 2 18.37 -17.81 54.89
CA ARG A 2 18.25 -17.23 53.55
C ARG A 2 17.75 -18.13 52.41
N ARG A 3 17.60 -19.45 52.63
CA ARG A 3 17.24 -20.39 51.56
C ARG A 3 15.73 -20.58 51.32
N ARG A 4 14.86 -20.09 52.18
CA ARG A 4 13.40 -20.33 52.10
C ARG A 4 12.66 -19.42 51.11
N TYR A 5 13.27 -18.35 50.64
CA TYR A 5 12.63 -17.36 49.74
C TYR A 5 13.13 -17.45 48.27
N LEU A 6 14.14 -18.28 48.01
CA LEU A 6 14.69 -18.45 46.66
C LEU A 6 13.74 -19.22 45.73
N LEU A 7 13.03 -20.22 46.25
CA LEU A 7 12.11 -21.04 45.47
C LEU A 7 10.88 -20.24 44.95
N PRO A 8 10.16 -19.47 45.81
CA PRO A 8 9.02 -18.69 45.31
C PRO A 8 9.43 -17.55 44.37
N LEU A 9 10.62 -16.96 44.56
CA LEU A 9 11.15 -15.93 43.70
C LEU A 9 11.44 -16.49 42.30
N LEU A 10 11.97 -17.70 42.20
CA LEU A 10 12.28 -18.39 40.95
C LEU A 10 11.02 -18.76 40.17
N VAL A 11 9.97 -19.16 40.87
CA VAL A 11 8.65 -19.46 40.27
C VAL A 11 8.00 -18.19 39.71
N ILE A 12 8.05 -17.07 40.44
CA ILE A 12 7.53 -15.79 39.99
C ILE A 12 8.31 -15.31 38.76
N LEU A 13 9.63 -15.46 38.75
CA LEU A 13 10.49 -15.07 37.59
C LEU A 13 10.16 -15.94 36.36
N MET A 14 9.84 -17.21 36.54
CA MET A 14 9.48 -18.13 35.46
C MET A 14 8.11 -17.79 34.83
N PHE A 15 7.18 -17.24 35.61
CA PHE A 15 5.89 -16.77 35.11
C PHE A 15 5.92 -15.35 34.51
N LEU A 16 6.87 -14.51 34.95
CA LEU A 16 7.07 -13.16 34.38
C LEU A 16 7.86 -13.18 33.04
N PHE A 17 8.70 -14.20 32.83
CA PHE A 17 9.54 -14.29 31.64
C PHE A 17 8.76 -14.34 30.31
N PRO A 18 7.65 -15.10 30.16
CA PRO A 18 6.85 -15.08 28.93
C PRO A 18 6.08 -13.77 28.72
N LEU A 19 5.76 -13.03 29.79
CA LEU A 19 5.13 -11.71 29.65
C LEU A 19 6.10 -10.64 29.13
N LEU A 20 7.39 -10.73 29.44
CA LEU A 20 8.41 -9.82 28.88
C LEU A 20 8.74 -10.13 27.42
N GLN A 21 8.44 -11.31 26.93
CA GLN A 21 8.71 -11.68 25.52
C GLN A 21 7.55 -11.40 24.57
N ALA A 22 6.36 -11.08 25.08
CA ALA A 22 5.19 -10.81 24.24
C ALA A 22 5.28 -9.47 23.46
N GLU A 23 6.18 -8.56 23.85
CA GLU A 23 6.35 -7.26 23.18
C GLU A 23 7.43 -7.23 22.07
N ASN A 24 8.17 -8.32 21.87
CA ASN A 24 9.23 -8.41 20.84
C ASN A 24 8.83 -9.27 19.64
N SER A 25 7.56 -9.23 19.21
CA SER A 25 7.26 -9.57 17.84
C SER A 25 7.78 -8.40 16.99
N PRO A 26 8.85 -8.55 16.18
CA PRO A 26 9.25 -7.46 15.30
C PRO A 26 8.03 -7.16 14.44
N ALA A 27 7.47 -5.96 14.57
CA ALA A 27 6.48 -5.48 13.64
C ALA A 27 7.10 -5.69 12.26
N LYS A 28 6.52 -6.62 11.47
CA LYS A 28 7.04 -6.96 10.15
C LYS A 28 7.02 -5.66 9.35
N GLY A 29 8.19 -5.04 9.18
CA GLY A 29 8.31 -3.79 8.46
C GLY A 29 7.76 -3.95 7.04
N LEU A 30 7.46 -2.84 6.38
CA LEU A 30 7.03 -2.85 4.99
C LEU A 30 8.11 -3.53 4.12
N ASP A 31 7.72 -4.40 3.23
CA ASP A 31 8.60 -4.93 2.21
C ASP A 31 8.97 -3.85 1.16
N GLY A 32 9.94 -4.15 0.27
CA GLY A 32 10.42 -3.17 -0.71
C GLY A 32 9.34 -2.66 -1.66
N ARG A 33 8.37 -3.51 -2.03
CA ARG A 33 7.24 -3.11 -2.88
C ARG A 33 6.31 -2.15 -2.13
N GLN A 34 5.97 -2.48 -0.89
CA GLN A 34 5.13 -1.65 -0.03
C GLN A 34 5.80 -0.30 0.27
N GLN A 35 7.11 -0.29 0.56
CA GLN A 35 7.87 0.95 0.75
C GLN A 35 7.83 1.83 -0.51
N SER A 36 7.99 1.24 -1.69
CA SER A 36 7.92 1.95 -2.96
C SER A 36 6.53 2.54 -3.21
N MET A 37 5.44 1.81 -2.92
CA MET A 37 4.08 2.35 -3.00
C MET A 37 3.89 3.57 -2.09
N VAL A 38 4.42 3.52 -0.87
CA VAL A 38 4.35 4.65 0.08
C VAL A 38 5.09 5.87 -0.48
N LEU A 39 6.30 5.69 -1.01
CA LEU A 39 7.09 6.79 -1.58
C LEU A 39 6.43 7.41 -2.80
N VAL A 40 5.95 6.60 -3.76
CA VAL A 40 5.21 7.07 -4.93
C VAL A 40 3.97 7.86 -4.50
N SER A 41 3.20 7.34 -3.56
CA SER A 41 1.99 8.00 -3.06
C SER A 41 2.32 9.33 -2.37
N ALA A 42 3.34 9.36 -1.51
CA ALA A 42 3.73 10.54 -0.75
C ALA A 42 4.24 11.67 -1.66
N TYR A 43 5.10 11.35 -2.63
CA TYR A 43 5.61 12.37 -3.57
C TYR A 43 4.53 12.87 -4.51
N THR A 44 3.63 12.01 -5.00
CA THR A 44 2.47 12.41 -5.79
C THR A 44 1.56 13.35 -4.99
N ALA A 45 1.26 13.00 -3.74
CA ALA A 45 0.41 13.81 -2.87
C ALA A 45 1.01 15.20 -2.57
N ARG A 46 2.33 15.28 -2.48
CA ARG A 46 3.04 16.57 -2.30
C ARG A 46 3.20 17.36 -3.59
N GLY A 47 3.03 16.73 -4.75
CA GLY A 47 3.36 17.32 -6.05
C GLY A 47 4.87 17.47 -6.27
N ASP A 48 5.69 16.67 -5.60
CA ASP A 48 7.15 16.67 -5.68
C ASP A 48 7.59 15.79 -6.86
N LEU A 49 7.47 16.32 -8.07
CA LEU A 49 7.71 15.56 -9.31
C LEU A 49 9.17 15.16 -9.48
N ASP A 50 10.10 15.95 -8.95
CA ASP A 50 11.54 15.65 -9.01
C ASP A 50 11.90 14.39 -8.23
N ARG A 51 11.30 14.20 -7.05
CA ARG A 51 11.47 12.99 -6.24
C ARG A 51 10.57 11.85 -6.69
N LEU A 52 9.42 12.15 -7.27
CA LEU A 52 8.52 11.15 -7.80
C LEU A 52 9.17 10.34 -8.93
N ARG A 53 9.90 10.99 -9.83
CA ARG A 53 10.56 10.34 -10.97
C ARG A 53 11.48 9.17 -10.56
N PRO A 54 12.49 9.36 -9.70
CA PRO A 54 13.33 8.25 -9.25
C PRO A 54 12.55 7.24 -8.38
N ALA A 55 11.52 7.67 -7.64
CA ALA A 55 10.70 6.74 -6.85
C ALA A 55 9.89 5.79 -7.74
N LEU A 56 9.39 6.24 -8.89
CA LEU A 56 8.71 5.41 -9.89
C LEU A 56 9.67 4.41 -10.55
N ASP A 57 10.88 4.84 -10.88
CA ASP A 57 11.92 3.95 -11.42
C ASP A 57 12.26 2.83 -10.41
N GLN A 58 12.48 3.20 -9.15
CA GLN A 58 12.73 2.25 -8.05
C GLN A 58 11.53 1.33 -7.78
N ALA A 59 10.30 1.81 -7.92
CA ALA A 59 9.10 1.01 -7.73
C ALA A 59 8.99 -0.12 -8.75
N LEU A 60 9.34 0.15 -10.02
CA LEU A 60 9.43 -0.86 -11.06
C LEU A 60 10.56 -1.86 -10.78
N ASP A 61 11.72 -1.40 -10.32
CA ASP A 61 12.85 -2.26 -9.92
C ASP A 61 12.52 -3.13 -8.69
N ALA A 62 11.69 -2.62 -7.78
CA ALA A 62 11.18 -3.39 -6.65
C ALA A 62 10.11 -4.44 -7.06
N GLY A 63 9.76 -4.53 -8.35
CA GLY A 63 8.85 -5.51 -8.91
C GLY A 63 7.37 -5.09 -8.90
N LEU A 64 7.07 -3.79 -8.72
CA LEU A 64 5.72 -3.29 -9.02
C LEU A 64 5.50 -3.32 -10.53
N SER A 65 4.34 -3.77 -10.94
CA SER A 65 3.95 -3.74 -12.34
C SER A 65 3.44 -2.37 -12.77
N ILE A 66 3.44 -2.13 -14.09
CA ILE A 66 2.92 -0.90 -14.69
C ILE A 66 1.48 -0.63 -14.23
N ASN A 67 0.62 -1.65 -14.27
CA ASN A 67 -0.78 -1.50 -13.89
C ASN A 67 -0.96 -1.26 -12.39
N GLU A 68 -0.15 -1.87 -11.51
CA GLU A 68 -0.19 -1.56 -10.07
C GLU A 68 0.15 -0.09 -9.79
N ILE A 69 1.19 0.46 -10.42
CA ILE A 69 1.54 1.87 -10.25
C ILE A 69 0.45 2.79 -10.83
N LYS A 70 -0.11 2.45 -11.99
CA LYS A 70 -1.25 3.19 -12.57
C LYS A 70 -2.44 3.22 -11.62
N GLU A 71 -2.77 2.08 -11.00
CA GLU A 71 -3.86 1.99 -10.03
C GLU A 71 -3.59 2.85 -8.79
N VAL A 72 -2.38 2.83 -8.25
CA VAL A 72 -1.99 3.71 -7.13
C VAL A 72 -2.20 5.18 -7.49
N LEU A 73 -1.66 5.64 -8.62
CA LEU A 73 -1.77 7.03 -9.06
C LEU A 73 -3.22 7.44 -9.35
N THR A 74 -4.01 6.55 -9.95
CA THR A 74 -5.42 6.77 -10.23
C THR A 74 -6.25 6.80 -8.94
N HIS A 75 -6.01 5.87 -8.02
CA HIS A 75 -6.71 5.83 -6.74
C HIS A 75 -6.48 7.10 -5.90
N LEU A 76 -5.27 7.64 -5.95
CA LEU A 76 -4.93 8.88 -5.25
C LEU A 76 -5.78 10.08 -5.68
N TYR A 77 -6.35 10.08 -6.88
CA TYR A 77 -7.25 11.14 -7.34
C TYR A 77 -8.31 11.53 -6.31
N ALA A 78 -8.90 10.53 -5.63
CA ALA A 78 -9.95 10.75 -4.65
C ALA A 78 -9.49 11.52 -3.39
N TYR A 79 -8.19 11.54 -3.12
CA TYR A 79 -7.61 12.11 -1.89
C TYR A 79 -6.80 13.38 -2.11
N ILE A 80 -6.12 13.49 -3.25
CA ILE A 80 -5.18 14.58 -3.55
C ILE A 80 -5.64 15.49 -4.69
N GLY A 81 -6.77 15.16 -5.31
CA GLY A 81 -7.37 15.88 -6.42
C GLY A 81 -6.78 15.52 -7.78
N PHE A 82 -7.56 15.83 -8.81
CA PHE A 82 -7.31 15.50 -10.20
C PHE A 82 -5.95 15.99 -10.74
N PRO A 83 -5.53 17.27 -10.51
CA PRO A 83 -4.28 17.77 -11.10
C PRO A 83 -3.05 16.99 -10.66
N ARG A 84 -2.95 16.64 -9.36
CA ARG A 84 -1.79 15.92 -8.84
C ARG A 84 -1.72 14.46 -9.34
N SER A 85 -2.87 13.81 -9.43
CA SER A 85 -2.97 12.46 -10.00
C SER A 85 -2.54 12.45 -11.47
N LEU A 86 -3.02 13.42 -12.28
CA LEU A 86 -2.61 13.55 -13.69
C LEU A 86 -1.12 13.83 -13.86
N ASN A 87 -0.57 14.75 -13.08
CA ASN A 87 0.87 15.03 -13.14
C ASN A 87 1.69 13.79 -12.77
N GLY A 88 1.24 13.02 -11.78
CA GLY A 88 1.88 11.74 -11.43
C GLY A 88 1.85 10.74 -12.57
N LEU A 89 0.70 10.57 -13.22
CA LEU A 89 0.55 9.69 -14.39
C LEU A 89 1.43 10.14 -15.56
N GLN A 90 1.53 11.45 -15.82
CA GLN A 90 2.39 12.00 -16.86
C GLN A 90 3.87 11.68 -16.60
N VAL A 91 4.36 11.93 -15.37
CA VAL A 91 5.73 11.59 -14.97
C VAL A 91 5.97 10.08 -15.09
N PHE A 92 4.98 9.27 -14.77
CA PHE A 92 5.10 7.82 -14.91
C PHE A 92 5.24 7.39 -16.37
N MET A 93 4.48 7.97 -17.28
CA MET A 93 4.64 7.72 -18.73
C MET A 93 6.05 8.06 -19.22
N GLU A 94 6.59 9.20 -18.80
CA GLU A 94 7.96 9.63 -19.14
C GLU A 94 9.01 8.64 -18.60
N VAL A 95 8.84 8.14 -17.36
CA VAL A 95 9.73 7.12 -16.78
C VAL A 95 9.68 5.83 -17.61
N LEU A 96 8.50 5.36 -18.00
CA LEU A 96 8.35 4.16 -18.84
C LEU A 96 9.03 4.32 -20.21
N GLU A 97 8.89 5.49 -20.83
CA GLU A 97 9.58 5.79 -22.11
C GLU A 97 11.09 5.76 -21.94
N GLN A 98 11.62 6.38 -20.88
CA GLN A 98 13.05 6.39 -20.61
C GLN A 98 13.59 4.97 -20.31
N ARG A 99 12.83 4.14 -19.57
CA ARG A 99 13.20 2.74 -19.30
C ARG A 99 13.20 1.93 -20.60
N ARG A 100 12.18 2.09 -21.43
CA ARG A 100 12.11 1.43 -22.75
C ARG A 100 13.26 1.85 -23.66
N ALA A 101 13.64 3.13 -23.67
CA ALA A 101 14.78 3.63 -24.43
C ALA A 101 16.12 3.03 -23.96
N ARG A 102 16.20 2.63 -22.69
CA ARG A 102 17.35 1.90 -22.10
C ARG A 102 17.30 0.38 -22.37
N GLY A 103 16.28 -0.12 -23.09
CA GLY A 103 16.10 -1.54 -23.37
C GLY A 103 15.48 -2.34 -22.21
N ILE A 104 14.93 -1.66 -21.20
CA ILE A 104 14.27 -2.31 -20.06
C ILE A 104 12.82 -2.62 -20.45
N THR A 105 12.38 -3.85 -20.17
CA THR A 105 11.00 -4.29 -20.35
C THR A 105 10.37 -4.50 -18.99
N ASP A 106 9.42 -3.65 -18.63
CA ASP A 106 8.71 -3.73 -17.37
C ASP A 106 7.48 -4.64 -17.48
N THR A 107 7.13 -5.30 -16.38
CA THR A 107 5.95 -6.16 -16.32
C THR A 107 4.67 -5.33 -16.39
N GLU A 108 3.79 -5.62 -17.36
CA GLU A 108 2.49 -4.92 -17.50
C GLU A 108 1.60 -5.14 -16.27
N GLY A 109 1.56 -6.36 -15.76
CA GLY A 109 0.71 -6.74 -14.63
C GLY A 109 -0.76 -6.98 -15.03
N LYS A 110 -1.58 -7.25 -14.01
CA LYS A 110 -3.01 -7.52 -14.21
C LYS A 110 -3.73 -6.24 -14.65
N ALA A 111 -4.48 -6.31 -15.73
CA ALA A 111 -5.36 -5.22 -16.15
C ALA A 111 -6.57 -5.09 -15.21
N ALA A 112 -7.13 -3.88 -15.13
CA ALA A 112 -8.40 -3.66 -14.44
C ALA A 112 -9.49 -4.53 -15.08
N SER A 113 -10.37 -5.09 -14.24
CA SER A 113 -11.50 -5.85 -14.75
C SER A 113 -12.49 -4.91 -15.43
N PRO A 114 -12.98 -5.21 -16.63
CA PRO A 114 -13.99 -4.40 -17.27
C PRO A 114 -15.28 -4.41 -16.45
N LEU A 115 -15.93 -3.26 -16.35
CA LEU A 115 -17.27 -3.20 -15.77
C LEU A 115 -18.27 -3.83 -16.75
N PRO A 116 -19.30 -4.54 -16.24
CA PRO A 116 -20.40 -5.00 -17.10
C PRO A 116 -21.03 -3.83 -17.87
N PRO A 117 -21.37 -3.99 -19.16
CA PRO A 117 -21.83 -2.90 -20.00
C PRO A 117 -23.19 -2.33 -19.57
N ASP A 118 -23.98 -3.13 -18.90
CA ASP A 118 -25.32 -2.84 -18.39
C ASP A 118 -25.34 -2.51 -16.88
N LEU A 119 -24.15 -2.26 -16.29
CA LEU A 119 -24.04 -2.01 -14.87
C LEU A 119 -24.66 -0.65 -14.51
N ASP A 120 -25.68 -0.68 -13.67
CA ASP A 120 -26.14 0.51 -12.94
C ASP A 120 -25.04 0.90 -11.92
N ARG A 121 -24.31 1.97 -12.25
CA ARG A 121 -23.15 2.43 -11.45
C ARG A 121 -23.58 2.97 -10.08
N GLU A 122 -24.76 3.55 -9.99
CA GLU A 122 -25.29 4.11 -8.73
C GLU A 122 -25.67 2.97 -7.77
N ALA A 123 -26.47 2.01 -8.23
CA ALA A 123 -26.83 0.83 -7.46
C ALA A 123 -25.62 -0.01 -7.07
N TYR A 124 -24.64 -0.17 -7.98
CA TYR A 124 -23.38 -0.85 -7.67
C TYR A 124 -22.58 -0.12 -6.58
N GLY A 125 -22.42 1.20 -6.71
CA GLY A 125 -21.72 2.01 -5.73
C GLY A 125 -22.39 2.02 -4.36
N ALA A 126 -23.73 2.06 -4.31
CA ALA A 126 -24.50 1.95 -3.07
C ALA A 126 -24.25 0.60 -2.38
N ARG A 127 -24.31 -0.51 -3.13
CA ARG A 127 -24.04 -1.84 -2.61
C ARG A 127 -22.62 -1.98 -2.06
N VAL A 128 -21.60 -1.52 -2.82
CA VAL A 128 -20.20 -1.58 -2.36
C VAL A 128 -20.02 -0.76 -1.07
N ARG A 129 -20.61 0.43 -0.98
CA ARG A 129 -20.55 1.24 0.26
C ARG A 129 -21.21 0.51 1.44
N ALA A 130 -22.35 -0.14 1.21
CA ALA A 130 -23.04 -0.90 2.24
C ALA A 130 -22.20 -2.08 2.74
N ASP A 131 -21.60 -2.83 1.81
CA ASP A 131 -20.72 -3.97 2.13
C ASP A 131 -19.49 -3.53 2.93
N LEU A 132 -18.84 -2.44 2.53
CA LEU A 132 -17.67 -1.89 3.23
C LEU A 132 -18.03 -1.27 4.59
N GLY A 133 -19.22 -0.69 4.72
CA GLY A 133 -19.72 -0.10 5.96
C GLY A 133 -20.33 -1.11 6.95
N GLY A 134 -20.36 -2.39 6.61
CA GLY A 134 -21.00 -3.43 7.42
C GLY A 134 -22.53 -3.30 7.50
N GLN A 135 -23.12 -2.48 6.62
CA GLN A 135 -24.56 -2.30 6.50
C GLN A 135 -25.09 -3.22 5.39
N LYS A 136 -26.01 -4.12 5.72
CA LYS A 136 -26.57 -5.08 4.75
C LYS A 136 -27.45 -4.45 3.68
N GLU A 137 -27.94 -3.23 3.87
CA GLU A 137 -28.83 -2.55 2.93
C GLU A 137 -28.84 -1.05 3.18
N ILE A 138 -28.54 -0.25 2.16
CA ILE A 138 -28.94 1.17 2.14
C ILE A 138 -30.25 1.18 1.37
N GLN A 139 -31.38 1.32 2.08
CA GLN A 139 -32.65 1.58 1.43
C GLN A 139 -32.65 2.97 0.77
N PRO A 140 -33.22 3.12 -0.42
CA PRO A 140 -33.31 4.40 -1.13
C PRO A 140 -34.15 5.43 -0.38
#